data_25cd01a7c4b8429745c5211994f6f1f3
#
_entry.id   25cd01a7c4b8429745c5211994f6f1f3
#
_cell.length_a   1.000
_cell.length_b   1.000
_cell.length_c   1.000
_cell.angle_alpha   90.00
_cell.angle_beta   90.00
_cell.angle_gamma   90.00
#
_symmetry.space_group_name_H-M   'P 1'
#
loop_
_entity.id
_entity.type
_entity.pdbx_description
1 polymer ?
#
loop_
_entity_poly.entity_id
_entity_poly.type
_entity_poly.pdbx_seq_one_letter_code
_entity_poly.pdbx_strand_id
1 'polypeptide(L)'
;MLMSYEESLKILHSHIKTYEKIEKIALTECLGRILAQDIKAPKNQPEFPTSAMDGYAIKFEDQDKPLKILGLTPAGTMPQFSVQNGTCVKTFTGSLMSEGSD
;
A
#
# COMPACT_ATOMS: atom_id res chain seq x y z
N MET A 1 -2.83 4.95 -50.78
CA MET A 1 -3.72 4.83 -49.61
C MET A 1 -2.90 4.99 -48.35
N LEU A 2 -3.31 5.83 -47.43
CA LEU A 2 -2.62 6.00 -46.14
C LEU A 2 -3.02 4.85 -45.22
N MET A 3 -2.03 4.27 -44.54
CA MET A 3 -2.22 3.20 -43.56
C MET A 3 -2.89 3.76 -42.29
N SER A 4 -3.82 3.03 -41.69
CA SER A 4 -4.44 3.43 -40.42
C SER A 4 -3.45 3.30 -39.25
N TYR A 5 -3.75 3.98 -38.15
CA TYR A 5 -2.95 3.88 -36.93
C TYR A 5 -2.92 2.44 -36.38
N GLU A 6 -4.06 1.77 -36.39
CA GLU A 6 -4.21 0.39 -35.92
C GLU A 6 -3.41 -0.61 -36.79
N GLU A 7 -3.42 -0.43 -38.10
CA GLU A 7 -2.62 -1.25 -39.01
C GLU A 7 -1.13 -1.02 -38.78
N SER A 8 -0.72 0.23 -38.59
CA SER A 8 0.68 0.57 -38.27
C SER A 8 1.15 -0.09 -36.98
N LEU A 9 0.34 -0.05 -35.92
CA LEU A 9 0.67 -0.71 -34.65
C LEU A 9 0.78 -2.24 -34.81
N LYS A 10 -0.12 -2.87 -35.55
CA LYS A 10 -0.06 -4.32 -35.80
C LYS A 10 1.25 -4.70 -36.50
N ILE A 11 1.64 -3.94 -37.50
CA ILE A 11 2.90 -4.18 -38.22
C ILE A 11 4.09 -3.99 -37.28
N LEU A 12 4.14 -2.92 -36.51
CA LEU A 12 5.20 -2.70 -35.54
C LEU A 12 5.30 -3.86 -34.54
N HIS A 13 4.19 -4.25 -33.93
CA HIS A 13 4.19 -5.36 -32.98
C HIS A 13 4.64 -6.69 -33.59
N SER A 14 4.30 -6.95 -34.88
CA SER A 14 4.74 -8.17 -35.56
C SER A 14 6.26 -8.21 -35.84
N HIS A 15 6.90 -7.07 -35.86
CA HIS A 15 8.34 -6.95 -36.11
C HIS A 15 9.19 -6.74 -34.85
N ILE A 16 8.54 -6.44 -33.71
CA ILE A 16 9.24 -6.30 -32.43
C ILE A 16 9.65 -7.69 -31.96
N LYS A 17 10.93 -7.88 -31.76
CA LYS A 17 11.47 -9.08 -31.12
C LYS A 17 11.74 -8.80 -29.66
N THR A 18 11.34 -9.73 -28.81
CA THR A 18 11.67 -9.69 -27.38
C THR A 18 13.18 -9.87 -27.19
N TYR A 19 13.78 -9.08 -26.31
CA TYR A 19 15.16 -9.32 -25.91
C TYR A 19 15.26 -10.62 -25.12
N GLU A 20 16.05 -11.56 -25.63
CA GLU A 20 16.25 -12.87 -24.96
C GLU A 20 17.39 -12.83 -23.94
N LYS A 21 18.28 -11.84 -24.04
CA LYS A 21 19.42 -11.73 -23.15
C LYS A 21 19.04 -11.09 -21.84
N ILE A 22 19.10 -11.89 -20.77
CA ILE A 22 18.84 -11.48 -19.40
C ILE A 22 20.13 -11.49 -18.62
N GLU A 23 20.34 -10.48 -17.77
CA GLU A 23 21.49 -10.41 -16.88
C GLU A 23 21.06 -10.05 -15.45
N LYS A 24 21.84 -10.48 -14.47
CA LYS A 24 21.66 -10.12 -13.08
C LYS A 24 22.65 -9.03 -12.72
N ILE A 25 22.13 -7.89 -12.29
CA ILE A 25 22.93 -6.71 -11.93
C ILE A 25 22.64 -6.26 -10.51
N ALA A 26 23.53 -5.46 -9.94
CA ALA A 26 23.31 -4.86 -8.63
C ALA A 26 22.15 -3.86 -8.69
N LEU A 27 21.38 -3.73 -7.58
CA LEU A 27 20.25 -2.80 -7.48
C LEU A 27 20.67 -1.35 -7.78
N THR A 28 21.87 -0.96 -7.35
CA THR A 28 22.45 0.37 -7.58
C THR A 28 22.70 0.70 -9.06
N GLU A 29 22.76 -0.32 -9.92
CA GLU A 29 23.05 -0.20 -11.36
C GLU A 29 21.81 -0.39 -12.23
N CYS A 30 20.63 -0.62 -11.61
CA CYS A 30 19.41 -0.96 -12.35
C CYS A 30 18.65 0.25 -12.92
N LEU A 31 19.05 1.48 -12.61
CA LEU A 31 18.37 2.67 -13.14
C LEU A 31 18.42 2.69 -14.67
N GLY A 32 17.25 2.85 -15.30
CA GLY A 32 17.10 2.83 -16.76
C GLY A 32 17.10 1.43 -17.39
N ARG A 33 17.14 0.36 -16.59
CA ARG A 33 17.06 -1.02 -17.06
C ARG A 33 15.59 -1.50 -17.08
N ILE A 34 15.34 -2.50 -17.91
CA ILE A 34 14.01 -3.12 -18.06
C ILE A 34 14.01 -4.42 -17.27
N LEU A 35 12.98 -4.59 -16.43
CA LEU A 35 12.79 -5.83 -15.69
C LEU A 35 12.55 -7.01 -16.63
N ALA A 36 13.29 -8.09 -16.42
CA ALA A 36 13.17 -9.32 -17.19
C ALA A 36 12.09 -10.27 -16.65
N GLN A 37 11.62 -10.04 -15.43
CA GLN A 37 10.57 -10.84 -14.81
C GLN A 37 9.75 -10.00 -13.82
N ASP A 38 8.51 -10.38 -13.59
CA ASP A 38 7.65 -9.72 -12.61
C ASP A 38 8.22 -9.85 -11.20
N ILE A 39 8.13 -8.76 -10.44
CA ILE A 39 8.43 -8.75 -9.02
C ILE A 39 7.12 -8.79 -8.25
N LYS A 40 6.94 -9.82 -7.44
CA LYS A 40 5.78 -9.94 -6.56
C LYS A 40 6.12 -9.48 -5.16
N ALA A 41 5.24 -8.73 -4.54
CA ALA A 41 5.38 -8.36 -3.13
C ALA A 41 5.39 -9.64 -2.27
N PRO A 42 6.37 -9.84 -1.37
CA PRO A 42 6.47 -11.04 -0.54
C PRO A 42 5.38 -11.07 0.55
N LYS A 43 4.78 -9.94 0.87
CA LYS A 43 3.72 -9.78 1.87
C LYS A 43 2.84 -8.58 1.53
N ASN A 44 1.72 -8.46 2.21
CA ASN A 44 0.81 -7.32 2.04
C ASN A 44 1.49 -5.98 2.37
N GLN A 45 1.07 -4.92 1.69
CA GLN A 45 1.49 -3.55 1.94
C GLN A 45 0.28 -2.62 2.03
N PRO A 46 -0.01 -2.07 3.20
CA PRO A 46 0.68 -2.25 4.49
C PRO A 46 0.55 -3.68 5.04
N GLU A 47 1.53 -4.13 5.82
CA GLU A 47 1.54 -5.47 6.43
C GLU A 47 0.45 -5.61 7.49
N PHE A 48 0.12 -4.52 8.17
CA PHE A 48 -0.92 -4.41 9.19
C PHE A 48 -1.84 -3.22 8.90
N PRO A 49 -3.09 -3.24 9.39
CA PRO A 49 -3.97 -2.08 9.28
C PRO A 49 -3.32 -0.84 9.92
N THR A 50 -3.28 0.25 9.18
CA THR A 50 -2.71 1.53 9.61
C THR A 50 -3.70 2.67 9.44
N SER A 51 -3.61 3.67 10.31
CA SER A 51 -4.41 4.88 10.20
C SER A 51 -3.97 5.71 8.98
N ALA A 52 -4.92 6.09 8.15
CA ALA A 52 -4.67 6.96 7.01
C ALA A 52 -4.59 8.45 7.40
N MET A 53 -5.10 8.81 8.59
CA MET A 53 -5.23 10.19 9.05
C MET A 53 -4.96 10.29 10.55
N ASP A 54 -4.71 11.50 11.02
CA ASP A 54 -4.72 11.81 12.44
C ASP A 54 -6.15 11.80 12.95
N GLY A 55 -6.41 11.13 14.08
CA GLY A 55 -7.76 10.99 14.62
C GLY A 55 -7.82 10.04 15.80
N TYR A 56 -8.91 9.30 15.88
CA TYR A 56 -9.17 8.35 16.96
C TYR A 56 -9.62 7.01 16.37
N ALA A 57 -9.01 5.94 16.85
CA ALA A 57 -9.48 4.58 16.61
C ALA A 57 -10.67 4.32 17.54
N ILE A 58 -11.81 3.99 16.96
CA ILE A 58 -13.07 3.78 17.66
C ILE A 58 -13.75 2.49 17.19
N LYS A 59 -14.83 2.09 17.86
CA LYS A 59 -15.81 1.21 17.25
C LYS A 59 -16.83 2.04 16.49
N PHE A 60 -17.18 1.65 15.29
CA PHE A 60 -18.10 2.37 14.42
C PHE A 60 -19.47 2.64 15.11
N GLU A 61 -19.97 1.68 15.87
CA GLU A 61 -21.23 1.81 16.62
C GLU A 61 -21.23 2.91 17.70
N ASP A 62 -20.06 3.42 18.06
CA ASP A 62 -19.85 4.45 19.07
C ASP A 62 -19.52 5.83 18.50
N GLN A 63 -19.56 6.00 17.17
CA GLN A 63 -19.12 7.21 16.46
C GLN A 63 -19.78 8.52 16.93
N ASP A 64 -21.05 8.45 17.39
CA ASP A 64 -21.84 9.62 17.82
C ASP A 64 -21.95 9.75 19.36
N LYS A 65 -21.10 9.02 20.10
CA LYS A 65 -21.12 8.98 21.56
C LYS A 65 -19.89 9.66 22.16
N PRO A 66 -19.99 10.19 23.37
CA PRO A 66 -18.81 10.58 24.14
C PRO A 66 -17.94 9.35 24.43
N LEU A 67 -16.65 9.43 24.11
CA LEU A 67 -15.71 8.32 24.25
C LEU A 67 -14.61 8.66 25.24
N LYS A 68 -14.22 7.70 26.06
CA LYS A 68 -13.07 7.81 26.94
C LYS A 68 -11.79 7.54 26.16
N ILE A 69 -10.86 8.49 26.13
CA ILE A 69 -9.53 8.32 25.52
C ILE A 69 -8.68 7.46 26.47
N LEU A 70 -8.26 6.28 26.00
CA LEU A 70 -7.39 5.36 26.75
C LEU A 70 -5.93 5.78 26.70
N GLY A 71 -5.51 6.34 25.59
CA GLY A 71 -4.14 6.75 25.32
C GLY A 71 -3.92 7.09 23.87
N LEU A 72 -2.71 6.95 23.41
CA LEU A 72 -2.33 7.25 22.03
C LEU A 72 -1.39 6.17 21.46
N THR A 73 -1.42 5.99 20.16
CA THR A 73 -0.51 5.11 19.40
C THR A 73 0.26 5.95 18.39
N PRO A 74 1.51 6.31 18.66
CA PRO A 74 2.35 7.01 17.69
C PRO A 74 2.71 6.11 16.51
N ALA A 75 2.99 6.71 15.34
CA ALA A 75 3.51 6.00 14.20
C ALA A 75 4.84 5.29 14.56
N GLY A 76 5.02 4.07 14.06
CA GLY A 76 6.21 3.26 14.32
C GLY A 76 6.23 2.55 15.70
N THR A 77 5.11 2.60 16.44
CA THR A 77 4.97 1.88 17.71
C THR A 77 3.85 0.85 17.65
N MET A 78 3.95 -0.18 18.50
CA MET A 78 2.87 -1.14 18.68
C MET A 78 1.76 -0.55 19.56
N PRO A 79 0.47 -0.78 19.20
CA PRO A 79 -0.65 -0.39 20.04
C PRO A 79 -0.58 -1.05 21.42
N GLN A 80 -0.77 -0.25 22.47
CA GLN A 80 -0.78 -0.73 23.85
C GLN A 80 -2.19 -0.86 24.43
N PHE A 81 -3.19 -0.37 23.71
CA PHE A 81 -4.58 -0.32 24.14
C PHE A 81 -5.48 -1.03 23.14
N SER A 82 -6.47 -1.76 23.65
CA SER A 82 -7.56 -2.32 22.84
C SER A 82 -8.78 -1.43 23.00
N VAL A 83 -9.46 -1.13 21.89
CA VAL A 83 -10.68 -0.32 21.86
C VAL A 83 -11.86 -1.21 22.26
N GLN A 84 -12.65 -0.73 23.21
CA GLN A 84 -13.90 -1.34 23.65
C GLN A 84 -15.03 -0.32 23.53
N ASN A 85 -16.28 -0.75 23.70
CA ASN A 85 -17.43 0.14 23.68
C ASN A 85 -17.24 1.31 24.66
N GLY A 86 -17.53 2.51 24.20
CA GLY A 86 -17.35 3.74 24.98
C GLY A 86 -15.90 4.22 25.13
N THR A 87 -14.94 3.63 24.41
CA THR A 87 -13.54 4.03 24.49
C THR A 87 -12.94 4.32 23.11
N CYS A 88 -11.84 5.08 23.09
CA CYS A 88 -11.07 5.34 21.88
C CYS A 88 -9.56 5.46 22.19
N VAL A 89 -8.76 5.34 21.15
CA VAL A 89 -7.31 5.55 21.20
C VAL A 89 -6.92 6.59 20.15
N LYS A 90 -6.18 7.61 20.56
CA LYS A 90 -5.69 8.63 19.61
C LYS A 90 -4.67 8.00 18.65
N THR A 91 -4.86 8.20 17.36
CA THR A 91 -4.00 7.70 16.29
C THR A 91 -3.42 8.82 15.46
N PHE A 92 -2.36 8.53 14.75
CA PHE A 92 -1.71 9.44 13.81
C PHE A 92 -1.53 8.76 12.47
N THR A 93 -1.37 9.52 11.42
CA THR A 93 -1.08 8.99 10.08
C THR A 93 0.08 7.99 10.14
N GLY A 94 -0.16 6.78 9.65
CA GLY A 94 0.82 5.69 9.67
C GLY A 94 0.91 4.90 10.99
N SER A 95 0.13 5.26 12.03
CA SER A 95 0.02 4.46 13.23
C SER A 95 -0.65 3.12 12.95
N LEU A 96 -0.21 2.07 13.63
CA LEU A 96 -0.94 0.80 13.63
C LEU A 96 -2.28 0.98 14.34
N MET A 97 -3.33 0.38 13.77
CA MET A 97 -4.67 0.41 14.36
C MET A 97 -4.73 -0.42 15.63
N SER A 98 -5.37 0.12 16.65
CA SER A 98 -5.61 -0.60 17.90
C SER A 98 -6.60 -1.74 17.70
N GLU A 99 -6.37 -2.86 18.34
CA GLU A 99 -7.29 -4.00 18.34
C GLU A 99 -8.69 -3.57 18.81
N GLY A 100 -9.74 -4.08 18.19
CA GLY A 100 -11.13 -3.79 18.52
C GLY A 100 -11.68 -2.51 17.88
N SER A 101 -10.88 -1.72 17.16
CA SER A 101 -11.37 -0.64 16.31
C SER A 101 -11.76 -1.16 14.93
N ASP A 102 -12.75 -0.52 14.27
CA ASP A 102 -13.29 -0.91 12.96
C ASP A 102 -13.64 0.29 12.07
#